data_a5af4206263047b182a17c990c4d4080
#
_entry.id   a5af4206263047b182a17c990c4d4080
#
_cell.length_a   1.000
_cell.length_b   1.000
_cell.length_c   1.000
_cell.angle_alpha   90.00
_cell.angle_beta   90.00
_cell.angle_gamma   90.00
#
_symmetry.space_group_name_H-M   'P 1'
#
loop_
_entity.id
_entity.type
_entity.pdbx_description
1 polymer ?
#
loop_
_entity_poly.entity_id
_entity_poly.type
_entity_poly.pdbx_seq_one_letter_code
_entity_poly.pdbx_strand_id
1 'polypeptide(L)'
;SSNLEKFWSQENLRTIMTQNLVDKTSFLQLRPKYSNDGKRKVFQKFFGTKTMEEVLKPVFVTAYDVELRKPILLKSYEHPETLIVEAANATSAAPIYFPTASMRNNSWLIDGGIAANNPALLAYVEAKKLFKGEQIKVFAIGTGLNRRKIDLSNYEDLSLIHI
;
A
#
# COMPACT_ATOMS: atom_id res chain seq x y z
N SER A 1 -11.38 15.78 16.27
CA SER A 1 -11.26 14.77 15.22
C SER A 1 -10.00 13.93 15.40
N SER A 2 -10.10 12.61 15.23
CA SER A 2 -8.96 11.72 15.36
C SER A 2 -7.92 12.01 14.26
N ASN A 3 -6.64 11.66 14.51
CA ASN A 3 -5.62 11.79 13.46
C ASN A 3 -5.97 10.98 12.20
N LEU A 4 -6.74 9.91 12.36
CA LEU A 4 -7.23 9.08 11.26
C LEU A 4 -8.22 9.84 10.37
N GLU A 5 -9.18 10.57 10.95
CA GLU A 5 -10.11 11.40 10.19
C GLU A 5 -9.41 12.52 9.43
N LYS A 6 -8.40 13.15 10.06
CA LYS A 6 -7.57 14.16 9.40
C LYS A 6 -6.78 13.57 8.23
N PHE A 7 -6.23 12.36 8.40
CA PHE A 7 -5.52 11.67 7.33
C PHE A 7 -6.42 11.43 6.12
N TRP A 8 -7.64 10.93 6.33
CA TRP A 8 -8.62 10.64 5.29
C TRP A 8 -9.50 11.85 4.89
N SER A 9 -9.06 13.07 5.20
CA SER A 9 -9.77 14.28 4.75
C SER A 9 -9.84 14.37 3.22
N GLN A 10 -10.87 15.01 2.69
CA GLN A 10 -11.02 15.21 1.24
C GLN A 10 -9.81 15.95 0.62
N GLU A 11 -9.23 16.90 1.35
CA GLU A 11 -8.04 17.64 0.92
C GLU A 11 -6.84 16.71 0.73
N ASN A 12 -6.55 15.84 1.72
CA ASN A 12 -5.47 14.89 1.63
C ASN A 12 -5.70 13.84 0.53
N LEU A 13 -6.94 13.36 0.38
CA LEU A 13 -7.30 12.44 -0.70
C LEU A 13 -7.08 13.06 -2.09
N ARG A 14 -7.49 14.31 -2.29
CA ARG A 14 -7.23 15.05 -3.54
C ARG A 14 -5.73 15.20 -3.79
N THR A 15 -4.96 15.50 -2.74
CA THR A 15 -3.50 15.62 -2.83
C THR A 15 -2.86 14.28 -3.22
N ILE A 16 -3.28 13.17 -2.60
CA ILE A 16 -2.80 11.81 -2.93
C ILE A 16 -3.12 11.45 -4.38
N MET A 17 -4.31 11.82 -4.86
CA MET A 17 -4.79 11.52 -6.22
C MET A 17 -4.44 12.61 -7.24
N THR A 18 -3.33 13.34 -7.04
CA THR A 18 -2.86 14.34 -8.00
C THR A 18 -2.46 13.66 -9.29
N GLN A 19 -3.18 13.99 -10.38
CA GLN A 19 -2.88 13.48 -11.72
C GLN A 19 -1.68 14.22 -12.32
N ASN A 20 -0.85 13.52 -13.06
CA ASN A 20 0.17 14.14 -13.91
C ASN A 20 -0.52 14.88 -15.07
N LEU A 21 -0.26 16.18 -15.20
CA LEU A 21 -0.87 17.03 -16.25
C LEU A 21 -0.58 16.55 -17.68
N VAL A 22 0.48 15.78 -17.87
CA VAL A 22 0.93 15.28 -19.19
C VAL A 22 0.06 14.12 -19.71
N ASP A 23 -0.66 13.40 -18.82
CA ASP A 23 -1.40 12.18 -19.21
C ASP A 23 -2.81 12.44 -19.78
N LYS A 24 -3.30 13.68 -19.76
CA LYS A 24 -4.63 13.99 -20.35
C LYS A 24 -4.71 13.81 -21.85
N THR A 25 -3.57 13.66 -22.53
CA THR A 25 -3.49 13.58 -24.00
C THR A 25 -2.95 12.23 -24.52
N SER A 26 -2.52 11.32 -23.64
CA SER A 26 -1.98 10.02 -24.05
C SER A 26 -3.09 8.98 -24.15
N PHE A 27 -3.43 8.60 -25.38
CA PHE A 27 -4.35 7.49 -25.69
C PHE A 27 -3.82 6.12 -25.20
N LEU A 28 -2.50 6.03 -25.01
CA LEU A 28 -1.84 4.87 -24.41
C LEU A 28 -1.42 5.24 -22.97
N GLN A 29 -2.02 4.62 -21.99
CA GLN A 29 -1.70 4.77 -20.57
C GLN A 29 -0.33 4.12 -20.24
N LEU A 30 0.76 4.72 -20.79
CA LEU A 30 2.14 4.26 -20.60
C LEU A 30 2.72 4.70 -19.24
N ARG A 31 2.00 5.52 -18.48
CA ARG A 31 2.45 6.06 -17.19
C ARG A 31 1.40 5.84 -16.11
N PRO A 32 1.81 5.75 -14.83
CA PRO A 32 0.89 5.68 -13.71
C PRO A 32 -0.08 6.85 -13.68
N LYS A 33 -1.34 6.59 -13.30
CA LYS A 33 -2.41 7.58 -13.27
C LYS A 33 -2.15 8.76 -12.32
N TYR A 34 -1.48 8.50 -11.20
CA TYR A 34 -1.17 9.48 -10.17
C TYR A 34 0.34 9.61 -9.96
N SER A 35 0.76 10.80 -9.50
CA SER A 35 2.14 11.05 -9.06
C SER A 35 2.37 10.51 -7.65
N ASN A 36 3.61 10.10 -7.36
CA ASN A 36 4.01 9.77 -5.99
C ASN A 36 4.15 11.02 -5.10
N ASP A 37 4.28 12.22 -5.67
CA ASP A 37 4.60 13.43 -4.91
C ASP A 37 3.50 13.80 -3.93
N GLY A 38 2.24 13.77 -4.39
CA GLY A 38 1.08 14.05 -3.55
C GLY A 38 0.95 13.06 -2.39
N LYS A 39 1.11 11.76 -2.69
CA LYS A 39 1.08 10.69 -1.70
C LYS A 39 2.19 10.83 -0.66
N ARG A 40 3.43 11.04 -1.10
CA ARG A 40 4.59 11.25 -0.22
C ARG A 40 4.42 12.50 0.64
N LYS A 41 3.91 13.60 0.09
CA LYS A 41 3.64 14.83 0.84
C LYS A 41 2.67 14.59 2.00
N VAL A 42 1.58 13.87 1.75
CA VAL A 42 0.61 13.52 2.81
C VAL A 42 1.25 12.60 3.85
N PHE A 43 1.94 11.54 3.44
CA PHE A 43 2.63 10.65 4.37
C PHE A 43 3.69 11.38 5.20
N GLN A 44 4.48 12.26 4.58
CA GLN A 44 5.48 13.08 5.27
C GLN A 44 4.84 14.00 6.33
N LYS A 45 3.67 14.57 6.03
CA LYS A 45 2.91 15.42 6.97
C LYS A 45 2.52 14.66 8.24
N PHE A 46 2.15 13.36 8.13
CA PHE A 46 1.66 12.56 9.26
C PHE A 46 2.75 11.76 9.97
N PHE A 47 3.72 11.25 9.24
CA PHE A 47 4.74 10.36 9.78
C PHE A 47 6.10 11.04 9.95
N GLY A 48 6.37 12.15 9.24
CA GLY A 48 7.64 12.87 9.35
C GLY A 48 8.84 11.99 8.98
N THR A 49 9.83 12.00 9.83
CA THR A 49 11.06 11.20 9.68
C THR A 49 11.07 9.96 10.56
N LYS A 50 9.91 9.58 11.11
CA LYS A 50 9.80 8.44 12.01
C LYS A 50 10.16 7.13 11.34
N THR A 51 10.86 6.29 12.07
CA THR A 51 11.23 4.95 11.66
C THR A 51 10.25 3.90 12.18
N MET A 52 10.33 2.70 11.67
CA MET A 52 9.44 1.61 12.09
C MET A 52 9.73 1.13 13.53
N GLU A 53 10.89 1.41 14.10
CA GLU A 53 11.17 1.13 15.53
C GLU A 53 10.38 2.03 16.50
N GLU A 54 9.96 3.21 16.04
CA GLU A 54 9.22 4.17 16.86
C GLU A 54 7.73 3.85 16.98
N VAL A 55 7.25 2.77 16.35
CA VAL A 55 5.85 2.37 16.46
C VAL A 55 5.54 1.77 17.83
N LEU A 56 4.37 2.09 18.38
CA LEU A 56 3.96 1.66 19.72
C LEU A 56 3.68 0.15 19.82
N LYS A 57 3.41 -0.51 18.72
CA LYS A 57 3.05 -1.94 18.62
C LYS A 57 3.76 -2.55 17.44
N PRO A 58 4.06 -3.86 17.46
CA PRO A 58 4.58 -4.54 16.28
C PRO A 58 3.66 -4.34 15.08
N VAL A 59 4.23 -3.84 13.99
CA VAL A 59 3.54 -3.58 12.72
C VAL A 59 4.32 -4.25 11.60
N PHE A 60 3.62 -4.77 10.62
CA PHE A 60 4.19 -5.04 9.31
C PHE A 60 3.27 -4.52 8.21
N VAL A 61 3.84 -4.26 7.06
CA VAL A 61 3.12 -3.98 5.82
C VAL A 61 3.59 -4.92 4.73
N THR A 62 2.67 -5.29 3.84
CA THR A 62 2.97 -6.12 2.69
C THR A 62 3.42 -5.26 1.53
N ALA A 63 4.43 -5.72 0.79
CA ALA A 63 4.88 -5.15 -0.47
C ALA A 63 5.31 -6.27 -1.42
N TYR A 64 5.60 -5.95 -2.67
CA TYR A 64 6.17 -6.88 -3.63
C TYR A 64 7.42 -6.28 -4.25
N ASP A 65 8.53 -6.98 -4.14
CA ASP A 65 9.80 -6.60 -4.72
C ASP A 65 9.81 -6.97 -6.21
N VAL A 66 9.89 -5.95 -7.09
CA VAL A 66 9.80 -6.17 -8.53
C VAL A 66 11.10 -6.70 -9.12
N GLU A 67 12.23 -6.44 -8.49
CA GLU A 67 13.54 -6.92 -8.91
C GLU A 67 13.73 -8.38 -8.52
N LEU A 68 13.49 -8.70 -7.25
CA LEU A 68 13.59 -10.06 -6.71
C LEU A 68 12.37 -10.93 -7.04
N ARG A 69 11.30 -10.33 -7.58
CA ARG A 69 10.05 -11.01 -7.97
C ARG A 69 9.42 -11.82 -6.85
N LYS A 70 9.39 -11.25 -5.64
CA LYS A 70 8.87 -11.94 -4.46
C LYS A 70 8.09 -11.00 -3.54
N PRO A 71 7.10 -11.53 -2.79
CA PRO A 71 6.49 -10.80 -1.69
C PRO A 71 7.53 -10.46 -0.62
N ILE A 72 7.38 -9.29 -0.02
CA ILE A 72 8.18 -8.84 1.11
C ILE A 72 7.27 -8.34 2.23
N LEU A 73 7.65 -8.61 3.47
CA LEU A 73 7.02 -8.05 4.66
C LEU A 73 8.00 -7.07 5.28
N LEU A 74 7.67 -5.78 5.26
CA LEU A 74 8.40 -4.75 5.99
C LEU A 74 7.88 -4.76 7.42
N LYS A 75 8.68 -5.27 8.35
CA LYS A 75 8.30 -5.52 9.74
C LYS A 75 9.06 -4.58 10.67
N SER A 76 8.39 -3.96 11.62
CA SER A 76 9.01 -3.02 12.56
C SER A 76 10.12 -3.65 13.41
N TYR A 77 10.04 -4.94 13.66
CA TYR A 77 10.98 -5.71 14.48
C TYR A 77 12.10 -6.41 13.67
N GLU A 78 12.06 -6.35 12.33
CA GLU A 78 13.12 -6.87 11.44
C GLU A 78 13.77 -5.75 10.61
N HIS A 79 13.03 -4.65 10.38
CA HIS A 79 13.46 -3.49 9.58
C HIS A 79 13.26 -2.19 10.35
N PRO A 80 13.83 -2.08 11.58
CA PRO A 80 13.56 -0.96 12.49
C PRO A 80 13.94 0.39 11.91
N GLU A 81 15.01 0.46 11.10
CA GLU A 81 15.54 1.68 10.47
C GLU A 81 14.71 2.19 9.29
N THR A 82 13.76 1.39 8.79
CA THR A 82 12.92 1.79 7.65
C THR A 82 12.01 2.94 8.04
N LEU A 83 11.97 4.00 7.23
CA LEU A 83 11.02 5.08 7.47
C LEU A 83 9.59 4.61 7.27
N ILE A 84 8.69 5.03 8.18
CA ILE A 84 7.25 4.74 8.04
C ILE A 84 6.71 5.29 6.71
N VAL A 85 7.20 6.45 6.26
CA VAL A 85 6.85 7.04 4.97
C VAL A 85 7.22 6.12 3.81
N GLU A 86 8.38 5.48 3.85
CA GLU A 86 8.83 4.55 2.80
C GLU A 86 7.97 3.28 2.81
N ALA A 87 7.75 2.69 3.97
CA ALA A 87 6.91 1.51 4.13
C ALA A 87 5.46 1.76 3.66
N ALA A 88 4.88 2.90 4.06
CA ALA A 88 3.54 3.32 3.63
C ALA A 88 3.47 3.57 2.12
N ASN A 89 4.52 4.18 1.53
CA ASN A 89 4.60 4.40 0.10
C ASN A 89 4.70 3.09 -0.68
N ALA A 90 5.50 2.14 -0.20
CA ALA A 90 5.67 0.83 -0.82
C ALA A 90 4.38 0.02 -0.80
N THR A 91 3.74 -0.13 0.37
CA THR A 91 2.52 -0.93 0.53
C THR A 91 1.30 -0.36 -0.21
N SER A 92 1.36 0.90 -0.63
CA SER A 92 0.28 1.60 -1.35
C SER A 92 0.65 1.98 -2.79
N ALA A 93 1.74 1.45 -3.33
CA ALA A 93 2.17 1.68 -4.71
C ALA A 93 1.45 0.73 -5.68
N ALA A 94 0.11 0.84 -5.75
CA ALA A 94 -0.72 0.02 -6.60
C ALA A 94 -0.37 0.24 -8.08
N PRO A 95 0.00 -0.82 -8.82
CA PRO A 95 0.30 -0.74 -10.25
C PRO A 95 -0.82 -0.07 -11.02
N ILE A 96 -0.49 0.58 -12.15
CA ILE A 96 -1.40 1.39 -12.96
C ILE A 96 -1.74 2.73 -12.29
N TYR A 97 -1.96 2.74 -10.97
CA TYR A 97 -2.34 3.96 -10.25
C TYR A 97 -1.12 4.78 -9.82
N PHE A 98 -0.11 4.14 -9.27
CA PHE A 98 1.08 4.81 -8.73
C PHE A 98 2.37 4.24 -9.31
N PRO A 99 3.44 5.05 -9.39
CA PRO A 99 4.77 4.56 -9.70
C PRO A 99 5.27 3.59 -8.62
N THR A 100 6.24 2.74 -8.99
CA THR A 100 6.99 1.94 -8.03
C THR A 100 7.61 2.81 -6.94
N ALA A 101 7.63 2.31 -5.73
CA ALA A 101 8.27 2.96 -4.60
C ALA A 101 9.76 2.56 -4.54
N SER A 102 10.65 3.54 -4.59
CA SER A 102 12.07 3.32 -4.31
C SER A 102 12.32 3.41 -2.81
N MET A 103 13.09 2.47 -2.28
CA MET A 103 13.54 2.44 -0.90
C MET A 103 14.99 2.96 -0.80
N ARG A 104 15.43 3.36 0.40
CA ARG A 104 16.82 3.81 0.64
C ARG A 104 17.87 2.76 0.33
N ASN A 105 17.54 1.48 0.48
CA ASN A 105 18.39 0.35 0.13
C ASN A 105 18.42 0.03 -1.38
N ASN A 106 17.89 0.94 -2.22
CA ASN A 106 17.77 0.81 -3.67
C ASN A 106 16.83 -0.29 -4.15
N SER A 107 16.02 -0.92 -3.30
CA SER A 107 14.99 -1.83 -3.76
C SER A 107 13.78 -1.08 -4.35
N TRP A 108 13.09 -1.73 -5.29
CA TRP A 108 11.91 -1.19 -5.97
C TRP A 108 10.70 -2.04 -5.61
N LEU A 109 9.76 -1.41 -4.92
CA LEU A 109 8.61 -2.09 -4.36
C LEU A 109 7.30 -1.59 -4.98
N ILE A 110 6.33 -2.49 -5.08
CA ILE A 110 4.94 -2.18 -5.43
C ILE A 110 4.02 -2.71 -4.34
N ASP A 111 2.74 -2.35 -4.44
CA ASP A 111 1.70 -2.74 -3.50
C ASP A 111 1.68 -4.26 -3.24
N GLY A 112 1.67 -4.63 -1.98
CA GLY A 112 1.62 -6.02 -1.56
C GLY A 112 0.28 -6.72 -1.81
N GLY A 113 -0.76 -5.96 -2.18
CA GLY A 113 -2.06 -6.50 -2.59
C GLY A 113 -1.98 -7.46 -3.77
N ILE A 114 -0.93 -7.35 -4.60
CA ILE A 114 -0.65 -8.30 -5.69
C ILE A 114 -0.42 -9.72 -5.16
N ALA A 115 0.22 -9.85 -4.00
CA ALA A 115 0.58 -11.15 -3.42
C ALA A 115 -0.32 -11.52 -2.24
N ALA A 116 -0.77 -10.55 -1.47
CA ALA A 116 -1.57 -10.75 -0.26
C ALA A 116 -2.53 -9.57 -0.02
N ASN A 117 -3.59 -9.50 -0.81
CA ASN A 117 -4.61 -8.46 -0.69
C ASN A 117 -5.33 -8.49 0.67
N ASN A 118 -5.47 -9.67 1.26
CA ASN A 118 -5.87 -9.84 2.66
C ASN A 118 -4.72 -10.44 3.47
N PRO A 119 -3.96 -9.63 4.25
CA PRO A 119 -2.81 -10.11 5.00
C PRO A 119 -3.16 -10.78 6.34
N ALA A 120 -4.42 -11.09 6.62
CA ALA A 120 -4.85 -11.62 7.92
C ALA A 120 -4.14 -12.93 8.31
N LEU A 121 -3.93 -13.84 7.34
CA LEU A 121 -3.19 -15.08 7.60
C LEU A 121 -1.71 -14.80 7.92
N LEU A 122 -1.08 -13.88 7.20
CA LEU A 122 0.29 -13.46 7.47
C LEU A 122 0.41 -12.83 8.85
N ALA A 123 -0.57 -11.98 9.22
CA ALA A 123 -0.64 -11.38 10.55
C ALA A 123 -0.77 -12.42 11.66
N TYR A 124 -1.59 -13.45 11.46
CA TYR A 124 -1.71 -14.55 12.41
C TYR A 124 -0.39 -15.31 12.57
N VAL A 125 0.27 -15.66 11.48
CA VAL A 125 1.55 -16.37 11.50
C VAL A 125 2.63 -15.56 12.22
N GLU A 126 2.75 -14.27 11.90
CA GLU A 126 3.73 -13.39 12.55
C GLU A 126 3.41 -13.20 14.05
N ALA A 127 2.13 -13.03 14.40
CA ALA A 127 1.71 -12.93 15.80
C ALA A 127 2.05 -14.22 16.59
N LYS A 128 1.86 -15.40 16.00
CA LYS A 128 2.24 -16.67 16.65
C LYS A 128 3.74 -16.80 16.87
N LYS A 129 4.56 -16.20 16.01
CA LYS A 129 6.03 -16.16 16.21
C LYS A 129 6.43 -15.22 17.33
N LEU A 130 5.81 -14.02 17.39
CA LEU A 130 6.12 -12.98 18.37
C LEU A 130 5.55 -13.28 19.77
N PHE A 131 4.34 -13.81 19.84
CA PHE A 131 3.59 -14.03 21.07
C PHE A 131 3.39 -15.54 21.30
N LYS A 132 4.51 -16.24 21.55
CA LYS A 132 4.50 -17.69 21.78
C LYS A 132 3.67 -18.06 23.00
N GLY A 133 2.76 -19.01 22.84
CA GLY A 133 1.88 -19.47 23.91
C GLY A 133 0.60 -18.66 24.10
N GLU A 134 0.51 -17.47 23.53
CA GLU A 134 -0.67 -16.62 23.64
C GLU A 134 -1.81 -17.04 22.70
N GLN A 135 -3.05 -16.77 23.16
CA GLN A 135 -4.23 -16.92 22.31
C GLN A 135 -4.35 -15.73 21.37
N ILE A 136 -4.28 -15.99 20.06
CA ILE A 136 -4.36 -14.93 19.04
C ILE A 136 -5.79 -14.82 18.52
N LYS A 137 -6.33 -13.58 18.54
CA LYS A 137 -7.58 -13.22 17.85
C LYS A 137 -7.24 -12.32 16.67
N VAL A 138 -7.79 -12.61 15.49
CA VAL A 138 -7.56 -11.83 14.28
C VAL A 138 -8.82 -11.08 13.88
N PHE A 139 -8.67 -9.77 13.64
CA PHE A 139 -9.70 -8.94 13.04
C PHE A 139 -9.26 -8.54 11.63
N ALA A 140 -10.02 -8.95 10.62
CA ALA A 140 -9.82 -8.53 9.25
C ALA A 140 -10.85 -7.45 8.87
N ILE A 141 -10.37 -6.28 8.46
CA ILE A 141 -11.20 -5.16 8.03
C ILE A 141 -10.93 -4.91 6.56
N GLY A 142 -11.95 -5.05 5.74
CA GLY A 142 -11.89 -4.79 4.30
C GLY A 142 -12.72 -3.57 3.90
N THR A 143 -12.63 -3.21 2.64
CA THR A 143 -13.37 -2.08 2.05
C THR A 143 -14.77 -2.45 1.59
N GLY A 144 -15.19 -3.69 1.79
CA GLY A 144 -16.48 -4.22 1.39
C GLY A 144 -16.38 -5.27 0.28
N LEU A 145 -17.52 -5.74 -0.17
CA LEU A 145 -17.63 -6.74 -1.22
C LEU A 145 -18.23 -6.12 -2.48
N ASN A 146 -17.52 -6.18 -3.59
CA ASN A 146 -18.07 -5.79 -4.88
C ASN A 146 -19.01 -6.90 -5.39
N ARG A 147 -20.33 -6.65 -5.32
CA ARG A 147 -21.36 -7.59 -5.79
C ARG A 147 -21.83 -7.30 -7.22
N ARG A 148 -21.19 -6.39 -7.94
CA ARG A 148 -21.55 -6.15 -9.34
C ARG A 148 -21.25 -7.40 -10.15
N LYS A 149 -22.26 -7.89 -10.87
CA LYS A 149 -22.05 -8.90 -11.90
C LYS A 149 -21.16 -8.27 -12.98
N ILE A 150 -20.13 -8.97 -13.38
CA ILE A 150 -19.34 -8.59 -14.54
C ILE A 150 -20.22 -8.90 -15.75
N ASP A 151 -20.55 -7.88 -16.52
CA ASP A 151 -21.22 -8.06 -17.80
C ASP A 151 -20.17 -8.54 -18.82
N LEU A 152 -20.24 -9.81 -19.14
CA LEU A 152 -19.32 -10.44 -20.10
C LEU A 152 -19.72 -10.19 -21.58
N SER A 153 -20.78 -9.44 -21.83
CA SER A 153 -21.17 -9.08 -23.21
C SER A 153 -20.14 -8.21 -23.92
N ASN A 154 -19.33 -7.46 -23.15
CA ASN A 154 -18.23 -6.60 -23.62
C ASN A 154 -16.92 -7.00 -22.97
N TYR A 155 -16.48 -8.25 -23.11
CA TYR A 155 -15.25 -8.76 -22.52
C TYR A 155 -13.97 -8.02 -22.96
N GLU A 156 -14.02 -7.27 -24.09
CA GLU A 156 -12.93 -6.43 -24.56
C GLU A 156 -12.60 -5.26 -23.63
N ASP A 157 -13.57 -4.85 -22.79
CA ASP A 157 -13.39 -3.77 -21.80
C ASP A 157 -12.95 -4.26 -20.42
N LEU A 158 -12.75 -5.58 -20.24
CA LEU A 158 -12.29 -6.14 -18.98
C LEU A 158 -10.83 -5.76 -18.75
N SER A 159 -10.61 -4.70 -18.02
CA SER A 159 -9.28 -4.39 -17.49
C SER A 159 -9.02 -5.21 -16.22
N LEU A 160 -7.74 -5.50 -15.91
CA LEU A 160 -7.30 -6.18 -14.70
C LEU A 160 -7.80 -5.55 -13.39
N ILE A 161 -8.41 -4.37 -13.49
CA ILE A 161 -8.99 -3.62 -12.36
C ILE A 161 -10.32 -4.24 -11.88
N HIS A 162 -10.95 -5.09 -12.70
CA HIS A 162 -12.25 -5.69 -12.40
C HIS A 162 -12.16 -7.13 -11.86
N ILE A 163 -10.95 -7.65 -11.73
CA ILE A 163 -10.64 -8.91 -11.08
C ILE A 163 -10.09 -8.63 -9.68
#